data_52a6f85c1006d64f38a1c833097fdd7b
#
_entry.id   52a6f85c1006d64f38a1c833097fdd7b
#
_cell.length_a   1.000
_cell.length_b   1.000
_cell.length_c   1.000
_cell.angle_alpha   90.00
_cell.angle_beta   90.00
_cell.angle_gamma   90.00
#
_symmetry.space_group_name_H-M   'P 1'
#
loop_
_entity.id
_entity.type
_entity.pdbx_description
1 polymer ?
#
loop_
_entity_poly.entity_id
_entity_poly.type
_entity_poly.pdbx_seq_one_letter_code
_entity_poly.pdbx_strand_id
1 'polypeptide(L)'
;MIVLLSSGNLAVTQAVLHRVTSSNFKSNEDSEKKELPQNLKEVADLYQAAELVGDAVREVYQHDGKALEAQGAGFQVSFLLGGQIRGEPMRLFQIYSAGNFIEATTDTPFLQIGEHKYGKPILDRVVNYRTSIQDGIKLALISMDSTLRSNLSVGMPVDLLIYQRDSLKQTMRRRIDETDPYYQNLRGYWSSALQQAYQQAPDPDWQDT
;
A
#
# COMPACT_ATOMS: atom_id res chain seq x y z
N MET A 1 -13.10 -11.01 -1.40
CA MET A 1 -11.62 -11.15 -1.43
C MET A 1 -11.01 -9.94 -0.76
N ILE A 2 -10.12 -10.16 0.21
CA ILE A 2 -9.36 -9.10 0.89
C ILE A 2 -7.89 -9.28 0.56
N VAL A 3 -7.19 -8.19 0.27
CA VAL A 3 -5.75 -8.11 0.04
C VAL A 3 -5.17 -7.19 1.10
N LEU A 4 -4.11 -7.63 1.76
CA LEU A 4 -3.39 -6.86 2.76
C LEU A 4 -1.91 -6.77 2.35
N LEU A 5 -1.40 -5.55 2.20
CA LEU A 5 0.01 -5.24 1.97
C LEU A 5 0.56 -4.54 3.19
N SER A 6 1.85 -4.70 3.47
CA SER A 6 2.47 -4.10 4.65
C SER A 6 3.84 -3.49 4.36
N SER A 7 4.21 -2.52 5.16
CA SER A 7 5.56 -1.95 5.20
C SER A 7 5.97 -1.63 6.63
N GLY A 8 7.27 -1.55 6.90
CA GLY A 8 7.82 -1.21 8.21
C GLY A 8 8.43 -2.43 8.92
N ASN A 9 8.32 -2.48 10.24
CA ASN A 9 8.93 -3.52 11.06
C ASN A 9 8.29 -4.89 10.77
N LEU A 10 9.10 -5.86 10.32
CA LEU A 10 8.65 -7.19 9.93
C LEU A 10 8.03 -7.98 11.10
N ALA A 11 8.61 -7.90 12.29
CA ALA A 11 8.08 -8.61 13.47
C ALA A 11 6.70 -8.08 13.86
N VAL A 12 6.52 -6.76 13.86
CA VAL A 12 5.21 -6.11 14.10
C VAL A 12 4.21 -6.54 13.02
N THR A 13 4.61 -6.50 11.75
CA THR A 13 3.76 -6.94 10.63
C THR A 13 3.29 -8.38 10.80
N GLN A 14 4.20 -9.30 11.12
CA GLN A 14 3.88 -10.71 11.31
C GLN A 14 2.95 -10.93 12.52
N ALA A 15 3.18 -10.20 13.61
CA ALA A 15 2.34 -10.27 14.81
C ALA A 15 0.90 -9.79 14.50
N VAL A 16 0.75 -8.67 13.77
CA VAL A 16 -0.57 -8.18 13.33
C VAL A 16 -1.26 -9.18 12.40
N LEU A 17 -0.55 -9.67 11.38
CA LEU A 17 -1.10 -10.66 10.44
C LEU A 17 -1.56 -11.93 11.15
N HIS A 18 -0.78 -12.42 12.10
CA HIS A 18 -1.16 -13.58 12.89
C HIS A 18 -2.49 -13.34 13.63
N ARG A 19 -2.64 -12.19 14.28
CA ARG A 19 -3.87 -11.85 15.01
C ARG A 19 -5.11 -11.82 14.11
N VAL A 20 -5.05 -11.11 12.99
CA VAL A 20 -6.21 -10.93 12.12
C VAL A 20 -6.55 -12.15 11.26
N THR A 21 -5.67 -13.16 11.19
CA THR A 21 -5.91 -14.40 10.43
C THR A 21 -6.21 -15.62 11.28
N SER A 22 -5.88 -15.58 12.59
CA SER A 22 -6.07 -16.72 13.50
C SER A 22 -7.49 -16.79 14.03
N SER A 23 -8.05 -17.99 14.09
CA SER A 23 -9.42 -18.24 14.58
C SER A 23 -9.56 -18.23 16.11
N ASN A 24 -8.46 -18.04 16.87
CA ASN A 24 -8.42 -18.16 18.33
C ASN A 24 -8.19 -16.84 19.06
N PHE A 25 -8.49 -15.72 18.42
CA PHE A 25 -8.29 -14.43 19.06
C PHE A 25 -9.44 -14.16 20.06
N LYS A 26 -9.21 -14.35 21.35
CA LYS A 26 -10.12 -13.90 22.40
C LYS A 26 -9.75 -12.44 22.71
N SER A 27 -10.61 -11.50 22.35
CA SER A 27 -10.59 -10.16 22.96
C SER A 27 -10.83 -10.32 24.47
N ASN A 28 -10.12 -9.54 25.29
CA ASN A 28 -10.29 -9.52 26.74
C ASN A 28 -11.78 -9.33 27.09
N GLU A 29 -12.27 -10.18 28.01
CA GLU A 29 -13.66 -10.42 28.37
C GLU A 29 -14.41 -9.26 29.05
N ASP A 30 -14.02 -8.00 28.92
CA ASP A 30 -14.61 -6.87 29.64
C ASP A 30 -15.29 -5.80 28.76
N SER A 31 -16.09 -6.20 27.80
CA SER A 31 -17.03 -5.22 27.20
C SER A 31 -18.31 -5.88 26.70
N GLU A 32 -19.45 -5.41 27.19
CA GLU A 32 -20.81 -5.58 26.65
C GLU A 32 -20.95 -5.03 25.20
N LYS A 33 -19.89 -5.09 24.38
CA LYS A 33 -19.90 -4.65 22.99
C LYS A 33 -20.21 -5.85 22.11
N LYS A 34 -21.19 -5.68 21.25
CA LYS A 34 -21.48 -6.46 20.05
C LYS A 34 -20.27 -7.31 19.64
N GLU A 35 -20.46 -8.60 19.51
CA GLU A 35 -19.38 -9.53 19.05
C GLU A 35 -18.71 -8.95 17.80
N LEU A 36 -17.55 -8.32 18.00
CA LEU A 36 -16.73 -7.84 16.89
C LEU A 36 -16.11 -9.05 16.21
N PRO A 37 -15.94 -9.03 14.87
CA PRO A 37 -15.32 -10.12 14.17
C PRO A 37 -13.90 -10.36 14.72
N GLN A 38 -13.58 -11.62 14.97
CA GLN A 38 -12.30 -12.00 15.54
C GLN A 38 -11.21 -12.21 14.49
N ASN A 39 -11.60 -12.33 13.22
CA ASN A 39 -10.66 -12.51 12.12
C ASN A 39 -11.23 -11.97 10.79
N LEU A 40 -10.35 -11.78 9.79
CA LEU A 40 -10.72 -11.23 8.48
C LEU A 40 -11.71 -12.09 7.66
N LYS A 41 -12.03 -13.31 8.09
CA LYS A 41 -13.02 -14.15 7.42
C LYS A 41 -14.45 -13.86 7.91
N GLU A 42 -14.59 -13.24 9.06
CA GLU A 42 -15.87 -12.99 9.75
C GLU A 42 -16.39 -11.58 9.54
N VAL A 43 -15.58 -10.68 8.96
CA VAL A 43 -15.96 -9.28 8.76
C VAL A 43 -17.11 -9.16 7.74
N ALA A 44 -18.06 -8.28 8.04
CA ALA A 44 -19.21 -8.02 7.17
C ALA A 44 -18.87 -7.12 5.99
N ASP A 45 -17.96 -6.16 6.18
CA ASP A 45 -17.51 -5.22 5.15
C ASP A 45 -16.02 -4.87 5.32
N LEU A 46 -15.46 -4.09 4.37
CA LEU A 46 -14.05 -3.72 4.42
C LEU A 46 -13.73 -2.62 5.44
N TYR A 47 -14.70 -1.84 5.88
CA TYR A 47 -14.49 -0.88 6.98
C TYR A 47 -14.23 -1.64 8.28
N GLN A 48 -15.04 -2.65 8.58
CA GLN A 48 -14.85 -3.53 9.73
C GLN A 48 -13.52 -4.30 9.64
N ALA A 49 -13.09 -4.69 8.44
CA ALA A 49 -11.77 -5.26 8.23
C ALA A 49 -10.63 -4.27 8.57
N ALA A 50 -10.78 -2.99 8.22
CA ALA A 50 -9.80 -1.96 8.56
C ALA A 50 -9.77 -1.67 10.06
N GLU A 51 -10.92 -1.64 10.75
CA GLU A 51 -11.01 -1.55 12.20
C GLU A 51 -10.29 -2.71 12.88
N LEU A 52 -10.55 -3.95 12.45
CA LEU A 52 -9.90 -5.15 12.99
C LEU A 52 -8.37 -5.10 12.85
N VAL A 53 -7.86 -4.68 11.69
CA VAL A 53 -6.41 -4.52 11.50
C VAL A 53 -5.86 -3.40 12.40
N GLY A 54 -6.57 -2.29 12.52
CA GLY A 54 -6.20 -1.18 13.40
C GLY A 54 -6.16 -1.58 14.88
N ASP A 55 -7.12 -2.35 15.34
CA ASP A 55 -7.15 -2.89 16.70
C ASP A 55 -5.97 -3.85 16.95
N ALA A 56 -5.70 -4.74 16.01
CA ALA A 56 -4.55 -5.63 16.08
C ALA A 56 -3.21 -4.87 16.14
N VAL A 57 -3.07 -3.74 15.41
CA VAL A 57 -1.89 -2.87 15.51
C VAL A 57 -1.76 -2.29 16.93
N ARG A 58 -2.84 -1.77 17.50
CA ARG A 58 -2.86 -1.22 18.87
C ARG A 58 -2.48 -2.26 19.92
N GLU A 59 -2.99 -3.47 19.79
CA GLU A 59 -2.67 -4.57 20.71
C GLU A 59 -1.21 -5.01 20.61
N VAL A 60 -0.65 -5.13 19.40
CA VAL A 60 0.78 -5.41 19.23
C VAL A 60 1.62 -4.30 19.83
N TYR A 61 1.22 -3.02 19.67
CA TYR A 61 1.90 -1.91 20.31
C TYR A 61 1.86 -1.99 21.84
N GLN A 62 0.72 -2.32 22.44
CA GLN A 62 0.61 -2.47 23.89
C GLN A 62 1.53 -3.57 24.42
N HIS A 63 1.71 -4.64 23.67
CA HIS A 63 2.55 -5.78 24.06
C HIS A 63 4.04 -5.51 23.82
N ASP A 64 4.41 -5.07 22.61
CA ASP A 64 5.80 -5.04 22.15
C ASP A 64 6.37 -3.61 22.00
N GLY A 65 5.52 -2.59 21.93
CA GLY A 65 5.93 -1.22 21.57
C GLY A 65 7.00 -0.64 22.48
N LYS A 66 6.80 -0.71 23.80
CA LYS A 66 7.78 -0.22 24.79
C LYS A 66 9.13 -0.94 24.71
N ALA A 67 9.12 -2.25 24.46
CA ALA A 67 10.35 -3.03 24.33
C ALA A 67 11.12 -2.66 23.05
N LEU A 68 10.43 -2.42 21.95
CA LEU A 68 11.02 -1.98 20.70
C LEU A 68 11.61 -0.56 20.83
N GLU A 69 10.89 0.35 21.44
CA GLU A 69 11.35 1.73 21.70
C GLU A 69 12.60 1.76 22.59
N ALA A 70 12.63 0.95 23.64
CA ALA A 70 13.77 0.84 24.55
C ALA A 70 15.04 0.33 23.85
N GLN A 71 14.91 -0.41 22.76
CA GLN A 71 16.03 -0.90 21.94
C GLN A 71 16.34 0.03 20.75
N GLY A 72 15.70 1.20 20.65
CA GLY A 72 15.85 2.10 19.52
C GLY A 72 15.26 1.58 18.21
N ALA A 73 14.52 0.48 18.25
CA ALA A 73 13.76 -0.05 17.12
C ALA A 73 12.38 0.63 17.10
N GLY A 74 12.13 1.48 16.11
CA GLY A 74 10.84 2.15 16.01
C GLY A 74 9.68 1.17 15.77
N PHE A 75 8.54 1.42 16.44
CA PHE A 75 7.28 0.76 16.11
C PHE A 75 6.68 1.43 14.88
N GLN A 76 7.21 1.09 13.71
CA GLN A 76 6.71 1.62 12.44
C GLN A 76 6.09 0.48 11.64
N VAL A 77 4.81 0.60 11.36
CA VAL A 77 4.07 -0.32 10.50
C VAL A 77 2.99 0.45 9.75
N SER A 78 2.75 0.09 8.52
CA SER A 78 1.62 0.59 7.74
C SER A 78 1.05 -0.54 6.91
N PHE A 79 -0.26 -0.54 6.73
CA PHE A 79 -0.94 -1.51 5.89
C PHE A 79 -1.76 -0.82 4.81
N LEU A 80 -1.84 -1.44 3.63
CA LEU A 80 -2.90 -1.19 2.65
C LEU A 80 -3.83 -2.40 2.68
N LEU A 81 -5.10 -2.12 2.93
CA LEU A 81 -6.17 -3.12 2.92
C LEU A 81 -7.13 -2.76 1.79
N GLY A 82 -7.28 -3.66 0.83
CA GLY A 82 -8.16 -3.44 -0.31
C GLY A 82 -8.87 -4.69 -0.76
N GLY A 83 -9.92 -4.51 -1.53
CA GLY A 83 -10.68 -5.63 -2.08
C GLY A 83 -12.17 -5.41 -2.05
N GLN A 84 -12.91 -6.52 -1.91
CA GLN A 84 -14.38 -6.50 -1.92
C GLN A 84 -14.93 -7.73 -1.20
N ILE A 85 -15.99 -7.53 -0.43
CA ILE A 85 -16.85 -8.58 0.12
C ILE A 85 -18.08 -8.69 -0.79
N ARG A 86 -18.63 -9.88 -0.93
CA ARG A 86 -19.81 -10.12 -1.80
C ARG A 86 -20.99 -9.27 -1.35
N GLY A 87 -21.54 -8.50 -2.27
CA GLY A 87 -22.67 -7.59 -2.00
C GLY A 87 -22.26 -6.20 -1.52
N GLU A 88 -20.97 -5.99 -1.20
CA GLU A 88 -20.42 -4.73 -0.72
C GLU A 88 -19.62 -4.01 -1.79
N PRO A 89 -19.40 -2.69 -1.70
CA PRO A 89 -18.55 -1.95 -2.61
C PRO A 89 -17.07 -2.35 -2.47
N MET A 90 -16.31 -2.23 -3.58
CA MET A 90 -14.86 -2.32 -3.55
C MET A 90 -14.29 -1.08 -2.84
N ARG A 91 -13.39 -1.29 -1.87
CA ARG A 91 -12.80 -0.22 -1.06
C ARG A 91 -11.30 -0.42 -0.87
N LEU A 92 -10.58 0.66 -0.53
CA LEU A 92 -9.14 0.66 -0.26
C LEU A 92 -8.87 1.56 0.95
N PHE A 93 -8.14 1.02 1.93
CA PHE A 93 -7.76 1.70 3.16
C PHE A 93 -6.26 1.69 3.37
N GLN A 94 -5.76 2.73 4.03
CA GLN A 94 -4.42 2.75 4.61
C GLN A 94 -4.54 2.83 6.13
N ILE A 95 -3.96 1.85 6.83
CA ILE A 95 -3.92 1.77 8.28
C ILE A 95 -2.51 2.19 8.75
N TYR A 96 -2.47 3.12 9.71
CA TYR A 96 -1.24 3.67 10.27
C TYR A 96 -0.77 2.94 11.53
N SER A 97 0.45 3.24 11.97
CA SER A 97 1.03 2.66 13.20
C SER A 97 0.22 2.95 14.48
N ALA A 98 -0.61 4.00 14.49
CA ALA A 98 -1.53 4.30 15.59
C ALA A 98 -2.82 3.47 15.55
N GLY A 99 -3.00 2.63 14.52
CA GLY A 99 -4.20 1.83 14.32
C GLY A 99 -5.39 2.60 13.75
N ASN A 100 -5.26 3.91 13.49
CA ASN A 100 -6.23 4.68 12.73
C ASN A 100 -6.02 4.46 11.23
N PHE A 101 -7.02 4.81 10.42
CA PHE A 101 -6.96 4.59 8.98
C PHE A 101 -7.69 5.68 8.19
N ILE A 102 -7.35 5.75 6.92
CA ILE A 102 -8.04 6.58 5.91
C ILE A 102 -8.51 5.68 4.76
N GLU A 103 -9.52 6.14 4.05
CA GLU A 103 -10.03 5.49 2.84
C GLU A 103 -9.65 6.29 1.60
N ALA A 104 -9.36 5.60 0.51
CA ALA A 104 -9.20 6.20 -0.80
C ALA A 104 -10.57 6.73 -1.30
N THR A 105 -10.55 7.92 -1.87
CA THR A 105 -11.74 8.61 -2.38
C THR A 105 -11.56 8.98 -3.87
N THR A 106 -12.57 9.61 -4.45
CA THR A 106 -12.45 10.16 -5.81
C THR A 106 -11.35 11.22 -5.93
N ASP A 107 -11.11 11.97 -4.85
CA ASP A 107 -10.10 13.05 -4.81
C ASP A 107 -8.71 12.51 -4.43
N THR A 108 -8.65 11.37 -3.74
CA THR A 108 -7.43 10.65 -3.36
C THR A 108 -7.51 9.21 -3.85
N PRO A 109 -7.36 8.97 -5.17
CA PRO A 109 -7.74 7.69 -5.81
C PRO A 109 -6.70 6.57 -5.64
N PHE A 110 -5.58 6.83 -4.99
CA PHE A 110 -4.54 5.84 -4.70
C PHE A 110 -3.92 6.07 -3.33
N LEU A 111 -3.35 5.01 -2.77
CA LEU A 111 -2.63 5.04 -1.50
C LEU A 111 -1.26 4.37 -1.67
N GLN A 112 -0.28 4.83 -0.91
CA GLN A 112 1.08 4.28 -0.91
C GLN A 112 1.60 4.11 0.51
N ILE A 113 2.35 3.05 0.74
CA ILE A 113 3.07 2.78 1.99
C ILE A 113 4.53 2.46 1.70
N GLY A 114 5.36 2.49 2.72
CA GLY A 114 6.80 2.27 2.59
C GLY A 114 7.52 3.50 2.02
N GLU A 115 8.48 3.29 1.15
CA GLU A 115 9.22 4.37 0.52
C GLU A 115 8.44 4.96 -0.66
N HIS A 116 7.82 6.12 -0.44
CA HIS A 116 6.93 6.75 -1.43
C HIS A 116 7.47 8.07 -2.00
N LYS A 117 8.52 8.64 -1.42
CA LYS A 117 9.03 9.98 -1.78
C LYS A 117 9.40 10.12 -3.25
N TYR A 118 9.93 9.07 -3.86
CA TYR A 118 10.44 9.11 -5.24
C TYR A 118 9.38 8.78 -6.28
N GLY A 119 8.41 7.94 -5.93
CA GLY A 119 7.34 7.51 -6.82
C GLY A 119 6.09 8.38 -6.77
N LYS A 120 5.73 8.87 -5.58
CA LYS A 120 4.51 9.65 -5.36
C LYS A 120 4.40 10.90 -6.24
N PRO A 121 5.45 11.71 -6.46
CA PRO A 121 5.35 12.90 -7.31
C PRO A 121 4.91 12.62 -8.75
N ILE A 122 5.15 11.42 -9.25
CA ILE A 122 4.70 11.00 -10.59
C ILE A 122 3.20 10.70 -10.56
N LEU A 123 2.78 9.91 -9.57
CA LEU A 123 1.38 9.51 -9.42
C LEU A 123 0.48 10.71 -9.15
N ASP A 124 0.88 11.65 -8.29
CA ASP A 124 0.13 12.87 -7.96
C ASP A 124 -0.18 13.74 -9.19
N ARG A 125 0.68 13.69 -10.23
CA ARG A 125 0.49 14.49 -11.45
C ARG A 125 -0.44 13.84 -12.46
N VAL A 126 -0.58 12.52 -12.45
CA VAL A 126 -1.19 11.79 -13.57
C VAL A 126 -2.37 10.93 -13.14
N VAL A 127 -2.33 10.32 -11.94
CA VAL A 127 -3.40 9.43 -11.48
C VAL A 127 -4.64 10.23 -11.12
N ASN A 128 -5.77 9.77 -11.59
CA ASN A 128 -7.09 10.26 -11.19
C ASN A 128 -8.07 9.08 -11.11
N TYR A 129 -9.26 9.33 -10.57
CA TYR A 129 -10.26 8.28 -10.36
C TYR A 129 -10.72 7.54 -11.63
N ARG A 130 -10.49 8.14 -12.82
CA ARG A 130 -10.83 7.56 -14.14
C ARG A 130 -9.64 6.84 -14.80
N THR A 131 -8.48 6.81 -14.16
CA THR A 131 -7.29 6.11 -14.67
C THR A 131 -7.63 4.65 -14.96
N SER A 132 -7.38 4.21 -16.19
CA SER A 132 -7.63 2.82 -16.59
C SER A 132 -6.69 1.86 -15.85
N ILE A 133 -7.06 0.57 -15.77
CA ILE A 133 -6.19 -0.46 -15.17
C ILE A 133 -4.84 -0.50 -15.89
N GLN A 134 -4.82 -0.42 -17.23
CA GLN A 134 -3.58 -0.44 -18.00
C GLN A 134 -2.68 0.76 -17.70
N ASP A 135 -3.27 1.95 -17.59
CA ASP A 135 -2.51 3.14 -17.21
C ASP A 135 -2.07 3.07 -15.76
N GLY A 136 -2.90 2.56 -14.87
CA GLY A 136 -2.54 2.30 -13.47
C GLY A 136 -1.34 1.37 -13.34
N ILE A 137 -1.26 0.29 -14.14
CA ILE A 137 -0.10 -0.61 -14.18
C ILE A 137 1.15 0.16 -14.62
N LYS A 138 1.09 0.90 -15.74
CA LYS A 138 2.23 1.69 -16.24
C LYS A 138 2.72 2.67 -15.18
N LEU A 139 1.81 3.43 -14.57
CA LEU A 139 2.12 4.44 -13.57
C LEU A 139 2.71 3.84 -12.30
N ALA A 140 2.17 2.71 -11.83
CA ALA A 140 2.71 1.99 -10.69
C ALA A 140 4.15 1.50 -10.96
N LEU A 141 4.41 0.94 -12.14
CA LEU A 141 5.76 0.47 -12.50
C LEU A 141 6.75 1.62 -12.71
N ILE A 142 6.33 2.75 -13.28
CA ILE A 142 7.16 3.96 -13.37
C ILE A 142 7.48 4.52 -11.98
N SER A 143 6.50 4.55 -11.09
CA SER A 143 6.67 4.95 -9.68
C SER A 143 7.67 4.05 -8.96
N MET A 144 7.56 2.74 -9.17
CA MET A 144 8.51 1.75 -8.62
C MET A 144 9.92 1.92 -9.21
N ASP A 145 10.07 2.11 -10.54
CA ASP A 145 11.38 2.35 -11.16
C ASP A 145 12.07 3.58 -10.57
N SER A 146 11.33 4.67 -10.38
CA SER A 146 11.86 5.89 -9.77
C SER A 146 12.34 5.66 -8.33
N THR A 147 11.61 4.84 -7.58
CA THR A 147 11.96 4.47 -6.21
C THR A 147 13.19 3.55 -6.19
N LEU A 148 13.24 2.52 -7.02
CA LEU A 148 14.35 1.59 -7.15
C LEU A 148 15.67 2.28 -7.54
N ARG A 149 15.62 3.34 -8.35
CA ARG A 149 16.80 4.14 -8.73
C ARG A 149 17.35 5.00 -7.60
N SER A 150 16.48 5.42 -6.69
CA SER A 150 16.81 6.46 -5.71
C SER A 150 16.92 5.93 -4.27
N ASN A 151 16.51 4.69 -4.03
CA ASN A 151 16.53 4.08 -2.70
C ASN A 151 17.03 2.64 -2.74
N LEU A 152 18.19 2.40 -2.17
CA LEU A 152 18.83 1.08 -2.12
C LEU A 152 18.12 0.07 -1.21
N SER A 153 17.21 0.52 -0.35
CA SER A 153 16.41 -0.38 0.51
C SER A 153 15.23 -1.01 -0.21
N VAL A 154 14.92 -0.54 -1.42
CA VAL A 154 13.86 -1.09 -2.28
C VAL A 154 14.50 -1.87 -3.42
N GLY A 155 14.05 -3.09 -3.64
CA GLY A 155 14.65 -4.01 -4.62
C GLY A 155 13.61 -4.79 -5.42
N MET A 156 14.10 -5.43 -6.47
CA MET A 156 13.34 -6.41 -7.25
C MET A 156 13.32 -7.76 -6.52
N PRO A 157 12.37 -8.64 -6.80
CA PRO A 157 11.28 -8.50 -7.76
C PRO A 157 10.09 -7.68 -7.23
N VAL A 158 9.28 -7.14 -8.14
CA VAL A 158 8.00 -6.47 -7.84
C VAL A 158 6.84 -7.45 -8.09
N ASP A 159 5.98 -7.63 -7.11
CA ASP A 159 4.74 -8.39 -7.27
C ASP A 159 3.59 -7.45 -7.64
N LEU A 160 2.94 -7.71 -8.77
CA LEU A 160 1.77 -7.01 -9.27
C LEU A 160 0.53 -7.88 -9.08
N LEU A 161 -0.52 -7.31 -8.46
CA LEU A 161 -1.81 -7.96 -8.34
C LEU A 161 -2.89 -7.03 -8.90
N ILE A 162 -3.77 -7.59 -9.74
CA ILE A 162 -4.96 -6.90 -10.25
C ILE A 162 -6.19 -7.57 -9.66
N TYR A 163 -7.05 -6.73 -9.10
CA TYR A 163 -8.38 -7.08 -8.68
C TYR A 163 -9.41 -6.28 -9.48
N GLN A 164 -10.30 -6.95 -10.14
CA GLN A 164 -11.39 -6.31 -10.88
C GLN A 164 -12.67 -6.34 -10.05
N ARG A 165 -13.38 -5.21 -10.02
CA ARG A 165 -14.66 -5.07 -9.31
C ARG A 165 -15.59 -6.25 -9.63
N ASP A 166 -16.28 -6.73 -8.60
CA ASP A 166 -17.26 -7.83 -8.63
C ASP A 166 -16.71 -9.20 -9.02
N SER A 167 -15.41 -9.33 -9.33
CA SER A 167 -14.78 -10.61 -9.62
C SER A 167 -14.66 -11.52 -8.39
N LEU A 168 -14.58 -10.94 -7.18
CA LEU A 168 -14.34 -11.60 -5.89
C LEU A 168 -13.13 -12.55 -5.86
N LYS A 169 -12.24 -12.40 -6.84
CA LYS A 169 -10.99 -13.15 -6.99
C LYS A 169 -9.92 -12.27 -7.61
N GLN A 170 -8.66 -12.64 -7.44
CA GLN A 170 -7.59 -11.99 -8.20
C GLN A 170 -7.79 -12.25 -9.70
N THR A 171 -7.75 -11.18 -10.49
CA THR A 171 -7.87 -11.28 -11.94
C THR A 171 -6.53 -11.60 -12.57
N MET A 172 -5.46 -11.01 -12.05
CA MET A 172 -4.09 -11.27 -12.48
C MET A 172 -3.13 -11.13 -11.28
N ARG A 173 -2.11 -11.99 -11.27
CA ARG A 173 -0.92 -11.83 -10.42
C ARG A 173 0.32 -12.08 -11.28
N ARG A 174 1.28 -11.17 -11.21
CA ARG A 174 2.54 -11.28 -11.94
C ARG A 174 3.70 -10.87 -11.04
N ARG A 175 4.75 -11.66 -11.02
CA ARG A 175 6.04 -11.29 -10.46
C ARG A 175 6.90 -10.74 -11.59
N ILE A 176 7.41 -9.54 -11.42
CA ILE A 176 8.22 -8.80 -12.38
C ILE A 176 9.62 -8.73 -11.79
N ASP A 177 10.58 -9.29 -12.48
CA ASP A 177 11.99 -9.23 -12.14
C ASP A 177 12.76 -8.30 -13.08
N GLU A 178 14.08 -8.20 -12.89
CA GLU A 178 14.94 -7.33 -13.67
C GLU A 178 15.01 -7.71 -15.15
N THR A 179 14.66 -8.94 -15.51
CA THR A 179 14.70 -9.47 -16.88
C THR A 179 13.38 -9.33 -17.62
N ASP A 180 12.31 -8.86 -16.97
CA ASP A 180 11.00 -8.68 -17.61
C ASP A 180 11.09 -7.69 -18.78
N PRO A 181 10.81 -8.13 -20.03
CA PRO A 181 11.02 -7.30 -21.21
C PRO A 181 10.14 -6.05 -21.25
N TYR A 182 8.89 -6.16 -20.74
CA TYR A 182 8.01 -4.99 -20.68
C TYR A 182 8.54 -3.95 -19.70
N TYR A 183 8.99 -4.40 -18.53
CA TYR A 183 9.54 -3.52 -17.51
C TYR A 183 10.82 -2.82 -17.98
N GLN A 184 11.73 -3.56 -18.63
CA GLN A 184 12.95 -2.98 -19.21
C GLN A 184 12.63 -1.92 -20.28
N ASN A 185 11.71 -2.21 -21.20
CA ASN A 185 11.28 -1.25 -22.22
C ASN A 185 10.64 -0.01 -21.61
N LEU A 186 9.78 -0.18 -20.59
CA LEU A 186 9.13 0.92 -19.89
C LEU A 186 10.16 1.84 -19.20
N ARG A 187 11.17 1.27 -18.53
CA ARG A 187 12.27 2.00 -17.89
C ARG A 187 13.06 2.83 -18.91
N GLY A 188 13.43 2.21 -20.03
CA GLY A 188 14.16 2.88 -21.10
C GLY A 188 13.36 4.03 -21.72
N TYR A 189 12.09 3.78 -22.04
CA TYR A 189 11.20 4.78 -22.55
C TYR A 189 11.03 5.96 -21.58
N TRP A 190 10.74 5.68 -20.31
CA TRP A 190 10.56 6.72 -19.29
C TRP A 190 11.80 7.58 -19.08
N SER A 191 12.97 6.96 -19.02
CA SER A 191 14.25 7.66 -18.92
C SER A 191 14.48 8.63 -20.09
N SER A 192 14.23 8.15 -21.31
CA SER A 192 14.37 8.97 -22.53
C SER A 192 13.32 10.10 -22.59
N ALA A 193 12.09 9.83 -22.17
CA ALA A 193 11.03 10.84 -22.14
C ALA A 193 11.34 11.98 -21.16
N LEU A 194 11.91 11.65 -20.00
CA LEU A 194 12.34 12.67 -19.03
C LEU A 194 13.48 13.54 -19.57
N GLN A 195 14.47 12.94 -20.27
CA GLN A 195 15.55 13.69 -20.89
C GLN A 195 15.03 14.63 -21.99
N GLN A 196 14.11 14.15 -22.83
CA GLN A 196 13.48 14.99 -23.84
C GLN A 196 12.67 16.14 -23.25
N ALA A 197 11.88 15.86 -22.21
CA ALA A 197 11.12 16.90 -21.53
C ALA A 197 12.02 17.96 -20.89
N TYR A 198 13.14 17.54 -20.29
CA TYR A 198 14.15 18.46 -19.76
C TYR A 198 14.75 19.34 -20.86
N GLN A 199 15.17 18.76 -21.99
CA GLN A 199 15.75 19.50 -23.11
C GLN A 199 14.79 20.50 -23.76
N GLN A 200 13.48 20.26 -23.67
CA GLN A 200 12.45 21.14 -24.19
C GLN A 200 12.00 22.22 -23.19
N ALA A 201 12.44 22.12 -21.94
CA ALA A 201 12.12 23.12 -20.94
C ALA A 201 12.80 24.46 -21.33
N PRO A 202 12.10 25.60 -21.18
CA PRO A 202 12.70 26.89 -21.46
C PRO A 202 13.89 27.17 -20.52
N ASP A 203 14.94 27.76 -21.08
CA ASP A 203 16.06 28.24 -20.27
C ASP A 203 15.64 29.41 -19.37
N PRO A 204 16.28 29.57 -18.21
CA PRO A 204 16.02 30.73 -17.36
C PRO A 204 16.47 32.03 -18.08
N ASP A 205 15.60 33.04 -18.07
CA ASP A 205 15.85 34.36 -18.67
C ASP A 205 16.47 35.37 -17.67
N TRP A 206 17.15 34.88 -16.65
CA TRP A 206 17.77 35.73 -15.64
C TRP A 206 18.89 36.52 -16.28
N GLN A 207 18.73 37.84 -16.34
CA GLN A 207 19.84 38.73 -16.67
C GLN A 207 20.78 38.84 -15.46
N ASP A 208 22.06 38.66 -15.70
CA ASP A 208 23.09 38.91 -14.67
C ASP A 208 22.97 40.37 -14.18
N THR A 209 22.59 40.52 -12.90
CA THR A 209 22.58 41.81 -12.19
C THR A 209 23.91 42.12 -11.58
#